data_9841eb65a91da85cbe4a099b1250573f
#
_entry.id   9841eb65a91da85cbe4a099b1250573f
#
_cell.length_a   1.000
_cell.length_b   1.000
_cell.length_c   1.000
_cell.angle_alpha   90.00
_cell.angle_beta   90.00
_cell.angle_gamma   90.00
#
_symmetry.space_group_name_H-M   'P 1'
#
loop_
_entity.id
_entity.type
_entity.pdbx_description
1 polymer ?
#
loop_
_entity_poly.entity_id
_entity_poly.type
_entity_poly.pdbx_seq_one_letter_code
_entity_poly.pdbx_strand_id
1 'polypeptide(L)'
;MMLMINIRSEGRINSNYGIKDYYDYYKSKSKDPKSKILFDKVVYDFNKRIVEAIINEGLEFTPVKTKFTFCIRKNKRGIKLVDNKVVNTHPIDWKTTTQLWETDEDARKKKLIIRFLNNHTSKYVFRILMLKGKGTYLNKKFFRYKPPRSFQRTLAKRILDPNLENYEAYRQY
;
A
#
# COMPACT_ATOMS: atom_id res chain seq x y z
N MET A 1 -18.23 -16.00 -36.73
CA MET A 1 -16.90 -15.36 -36.66
C MET A 1 -16.92 -14.50 -35.43
N MET A 2 -16.28 -14.94 -34.35
CA MET A 2 -16.30 -14.26 -33.05
C MET A 2 -15.21 -13.17 -33.11
N LEU A 3 -15.63 -11.91 -33.15
CA LEU A 3 -14.70 -10.77 -33.06
C LEU A 3 -13.98 -10.83 -31.71
N MET A 4 -12.71 -11.19 -31.72
CA MET A 4 -11.84 -11.02 -30.55
C MET A 4 -11.61 -9.53 -30.35
N ILE A 5 -12.39 -8.93 -29.46
CA ILE A 5 -12.15 -7.56 -29.01
C ILE A 5 -10.79 -7.55 -28.32
N ASN A 6 -9.87 -6.78 -28.84
CA ASN A 6 -8.53 -6.63 -28.26
C ASN A 6 -8.62 -5.77 -26.98
N ILE A 7 -8.96 -6.41 -25.87
CA ILE A 7 -9.19 -5.80 -24.55
C ILE A 7 -8.00 -4.94 -24.08
N ARG A 8 -6.81 -5.13 -24.65
CA ARG A 8 -5.62 -4.32 -24.30
C ARG A 8 -5.66 -2.90 -24.88
N SER A 9 -6.28 -2.68 -26.03
CA SER A 9 -6.39 -1.35 -26.65
C SER A 9 -7.65 -0.61 -26.19
N GLU A 10 -8.75 -1.30 -25.96
CA GLU A 10 -10.04 -0.72 -25.56
C GLU A 10 -10.24 -0.61 -24.05
N GLY A 11 -9.52 -1.40 -23.27
CA GLY A 11 -9.64 -1.44 -21.79
C GLY A 11 -8.84 -0.37 -21.05
N ARG A 12 -8.20 0.57 -21.76
CA ARG A 12 -7.49 1.66 -21.09
C ARG A 12 -8.47 2.75 -20.69
N ILE A 13 -8.87 2.75 -19.43
CA ILE A 13 -9.65 3.84 -18.85
C ILE A 13 -8.75 5.07 -18.83
N ASN A 14 -8.92 5.96 -19.79
CA ASN A 14 -8.19 7.22 -19.87
C ASN A 14 -8.85 8.34 -19.05
N SER A 15 -10.07 8.13 -18.55
CA SER A 15 -10.81 9.05 -17.71
C SER A 15 -10.73 8.59 -16.25
N ASN A 16 -10.07 9.38 -15.41
CA ASN A 16 -10.14 9.22 -13.98
C ASN A 16 -11.28 10.06 -13.44
N TYR A 17 -12.21 9.44 -12.72
CA TYR A 17 -13.20 10.19 -11.95
C TYR A 17 -12.49 10.98 -10.85
N GLY A 18 -12.62 12.30 -10.89
CA GLY A 18 -12.08 13.21 -9.89
C GLY A 18 -13.16 13.71 -8.94
N ILE A 19 -12.76 14.53 -7.97
CA ILE A 19 -13.68 15.11 -6.99
C ILE A 19 -14.78 15.97 -7.65
N LYS A 20 -14.48 16.56 -8.82
CA LYS A 20 -15.47 17.30 -9.62
C LYS A 20 -16.59 16.39 -10.09
N ASP A 21 -16.26 15.21 -10.63
CA ASP A 21 -17.25 14.25 -11.14
C ASP A 21 -18.14 13.74 -10.01
N TYR A 22 -17.57 13.52 -8.82
CA TYR A 22 -18.32 13.14 -7.62
C TYR A 22 -19.25 14.27 -7.17
N TYR A 23 -18.81 15.52 -7.25
CA TYR A 23 -19.65 16.66 -6.93
C TYR A 23 -20.81 16.83 -7.94
N ASP A 24 -20.52 16.70 -9.23
CA ASP A 24 -21.53 16.80 -10.29
C ASP A 24 -22.60 15.69 -10.13
N TYR A 25 -22.17 14.46 -9.80
CA TYR A 25 -23.08 13.38 -9.46
C TYR A 25 -23.91 13.69 -8.21
N TYR A 26 -23.28 14.15 -7.13
CA TYR A 26 -23.97 14.54 -5.89
C TYR A 26 -25.02 15.61 -6.19
N LYS A 27 -24.66 16.67 -6.94
CA LYS A 27 -25.55 17.74 -7.34
C LYS A 27 -26.77 17.23 -8.12
N SER A 28 -26.58 16.25 -9.00
CA SER A 28 -27.66 15.67 -9.81
C SER A 28 -28.64 14.82 -8.99
N LYS A 29 -28.24 14.32 -7.83
CA LYS A 29 -29.05 13.43 -6.97
C LYS A 29 -29.62 14.09 -5.73
N SER A 30 -29.06 15.23 -5.31
CA SER A 30 -29.49 15.93 -4.11
C SER A 30 -30.63 16.92 -4.42
N LYS A 31 -31.63 16.96 -3.55
CA LYS A 31 -32.70 17.96 -3.61
C LYS A 31 -32.24 19.37 -3.20
N ASP A 32 -31.25 19.42 -2.28
CA ASP A 32 -30.63 20.65 -1.77
C ASP A 32 -29.10 20.49 -1.81
N PRO A 33 -28.48 20.66 -2.99
CA PRO A 33 -27.04 20.45 -3.11
C PRO A 33 -26.27 21.58 -2.43
N LYS A 34 -25.38 21.20 -1.53
CA LYS A 34 -24.48 22.15 -0.86
C LYS A 34 -23.39 22.64 -1.81
N SER A 35 -22.73 23.74 -1.42
CA SER A 35 -21.68 24.33 -2.25
C SER A 35 -20.53 23.32 -2.48
N LYS A 36 -19.83 23.47 -3.62
CA LYS A 36 -18.70 22.64 -3.95
C LYS A 36 -17.60 22.70 -2.89
N ILE A 37 -17.35 23.89 -2.32
CA ILE A 37 -16.33 24.09 -1.27
C ILE A 37 -16.65 23.24 -0.04
N LEU A 38 -17.92 23.23 0.39
CA LEU A 38 -18.34 22.43 1.54
C LEU A 38 -18.25 20.93 1.23
N PHE A 39 -18.68 20.53 0.04
CA PHE A 39 -18.58 19.13 -0.40
C PHE A 39 -17.12 18.65 -0.41
N ASP A 40 -16.22 19.43 -1.02
CA ASP A 40 -14.79 19.09 -1.09
C ASP A 40 -14.19 18.96 0.30
N LYS A 41 -14.53 19.86 1.24
CA LYS A 41 -14.08 19.81 2.62
C LYS A 41 -14.57 18.55 3.33
N VAL A 42 -15.85 18.22 3.22
CA VAL A 42 -16.44 17.02 3.85
C VAL A 42 -15.78 15.75 3.32
N VAL A 43 -15.60 15.64 1.99
CA VAL A 43 -14.95 14.48 1.37
C VAL A 43 -13.49 14.37 1.81
N TYR A 44 -12.77 15.49 1.88
CA TYR A 44 -11.39 15.50 2.36
C TYR A 44 -11.28 15.07 3.82
N ASP A 45 -12.09 15.64 4.71
CA ASP A 45 -12.06 15.33 6.15
C ASP A 45 -12.47 13.87 6.41
N PHE A 46 -13.47 13.38 5.68
CA PHE A 46 -13.89 11.97 5.74
C PHE A 46 -12.75 11.03 5.34
N ASN A 47 -12.12 11.27 4.19
CA ASN A 47 -11.00 10.45 3.72
C ASN A 47 -9.81 10.51 4.68
N LYS A 48 -9.51 11.68 5.24
CA LYS A 48 -8.45 11.86 6.22
C LYS A 48 -8.72 11.02 7.47
N ARG A 49 -9.92 11.08 8.04
CA ARG A 49 -10.30 10.29 9.22
C ARG A 49 -10.23 8.79 8.97
N ILE A 50 -10.66 8.33 7.79
CA ILE A 50 -10.52 6.90 7.42
C ILE A 50 -9.05 6.48 7.40
N VAL A 51 -8.19 7.27 6.75
CA VAL A 51 -6.75 6.98 6.68
C VAL A 51 -6.14 6.96 8.09
N GLU A 52 -6.50 7.90 8.96
CA GLU A 52 -6.06 7.96 10.35
C GLU A 52 -6.52 6.72 11.14
N ALA A 53 -7.78 6.30 11.00
CA ALA A 53 -8.29 5.11 11.66
C ALA A 53 -7.60 3.83 11.16
N ILE A 54 -7.36 3.71 9.85
CA ILE A 54 -6.63 2.57 9.29
C ILE A 54 -5.19 2.52 9.83
N ILE A 55 -4.53 3.68 9.98
CA ILE A 55 -3.14 3.75 10.44
C ILE A 55 -3.03 3.59 11.96
N ASN A 56 -3.85 4.30 12.72
CA ASN A 56 -3.69 4.39 14.18
C ASN A 56 -4.38 3.25 14.92
N GLU A 57 -5.52 2.78 14.39
CA GLU A 57 -6.40 1.80 15.04
C GLU A 57 -6.37 0.43 14.35
N GLY A 58 -5.69 0.33 13.18
CA GLY A 58 -5.69 -0.91 12.39
C GLY A 58 -7.05 -1.24 11.78
N LEU A 59 -7.91 -0.22 11.60
CA LEU A 59 -9.25 -0.41 11.03
C LEU A 59 -9.18 -1.06 9.63
N GLU A 60 -10.00 -2.07 9.43
CA GLU A 60 -10.27 -2.63 8.10
C GLU A 60 -11.51 -1.96 7.51
N PHE A 61 -11.29 -0.99 6.64
CA PHE A 61 -12.37 -0.19 6.06
C PHE A 61 -12.91 -0.80 4.78
N THR A 62 -14.20 -1.15 4.77
CA THR A 62 -14.93 -1.61 3.59
C THR A 62 -15.98 -0.56 3.22
N PRO A 63 -15.81 0.20 2.12
CA PRO A 63 -16.81 1.15 1.67
C PRO A 63 -18.15 0.46 1.39
N VAL A 64 -19.25 1.14 1.74
CA VAL A 64 -20.60 0.63 1.53
C VAL A 64 -20.83 0.24 0.07
N LYS A 65 -21.51 -0.89 -0.15
CA LYS A 65 -21.81 -1.47 -1.47
C LYS A 65 -20.57 -1.86 -2.29
N THR A 66 -19.38 -1.85 -1.70
CA THR A 66 -18.18 -2.38 -2.35
C THR A 66 -17.77 -3.73 -1.73
N LYS A 67 -16.95 -4.46 -2.49
CA LYS A 67 -16.34 -5.70 -2.00
C LYS A 67 -14.84 -5.52 -1.75
N PHE A 68 -14.39 -4.26 -1.68
CA PHE A 68 -13.00 -3.93 -1.38
C PHE A 68 -12.85 -3.62 0.11
N THR A 69 -11.76 -4.08 0.69
CA THR A 69 -11.39 -3.72 2.05
C THR A 69 -10.01 -3.08 2.04
N PHE A 70 -9.91 -1.87 2.55
CA PHE A 70 -8.63 -1.19 2.75
C PHE A 70 -8.13 -1.52 4.14
N CYS A 71 -6.89 -1.99 4.24
CA CYS A 71 -6.29 -2.38 5.51
C CYS A 71 -4.77 -2.29 5.46
N ILE A 72 -4.15 -2.37 6.64
CA ILE A 72 -2.72 -2.59 6.78
C ILE A 72 -2.51 -4.03 7.24
N ARG A 73 -1.59 -4.70 6.59
CA ARG A 73 -1.16 -6.05 6.96
C ARG A 73 0.30 -6.03 7.32
N LYS A 74 0.66 -6.75 8.38
CA LYS A 74 2.04 -7.02 8.76
C LYS A 74 2.44 -8.43 8.32
N ASN A 75 3.67 -8.56 7.82
CA ASN A 75 4.23 -9.86 7.45
C ASN A 75 5.64 -9.96 8.01
N LYS A 76 5.90 -11.02 8.78
CA LYS A 76 7.23 -11.27 9.30
C LYS A 76 8.12 -11.79 8.19
N ARG A 77 9.21 -11.09 7.93
CA ARG A 77 10.22 -11.49 6.97
C ARG A 77 11.48 -11.95 7.69
N GLY A 78 11.73 -13.25 7.68
CA GLY A 78 13.01 -13.83 8.06
C GLY A 78 13.93 -14.02 6.85
N ILE A 79 15.21 -14.25 7.08
CA ILE A 79 16.13 -14.70 6.04
C ILE A 79 15.79 -16.17 5.76
N LYS A 80 15.51 -16.49 4.50
CA LYS A 80 15.31 -17.86 4.05
C LYS A 80 16.53 -18.27 3.25
N LEU A 81 17.22 -19.29 3.75
CA LEU A 81 18.37 -19.91 3.10
C LEU A 81 17.90 -21.21 2.43
N VAL A 82 18.30 -21.42 1.20
CA VAL A 82 18.20 -22.68 0.47
C VAL A 82 19.57 -22.91 -0.16
N ASP A 83 20.18 -24.05 0.10
CA ASP A 83 21.53 -24.40 -0.37
C ASP A 83 22.57 -23.29 -0.08
N ASN A 84 22.58 -22.76 1.13
CA ASN A 84 23.41 -21.63 1.57
C ASN A 84 23.22 -20.32 0.77
N LYS A 85 22.18 -20.21 -0.06
CA LYS A 85 21.83 -18.99 -0.80
C LYS A 85 20.60 -18.33 -0.19
N VAL A 86 20.66 -17.01 -0.06
CA VAL A 86 19.49 -16.22 0.38
C VAL A 86 18.46 -16.18 -0.75
N VAL A 87 17.33 -16.84 -0.53
CA VAL A 87 16.26 -16.97 -1.54
C VAL A 87 15.27 -15.80 -1.51
N ASN A 88 15.06 -15.18 -0.34
CA ASN A 88 14.17 -14.05 -0.22
C ASN A 88 14.93 -12.73 -0.32
N THR A 89 14.41 -11.84 -1.14
CA THR A 89 15.01 -10.54 -1.42
C THR A 89 14.65 -9.52 -0.33
N HIS A 90 15.51 -9.39 0.68
CA HIS A 90 15.53 -8.18 1.49
C HIS A 90 16.18 -7.04 0.67
N PRO A 91 15.75 -5.78 0.84
CA PRO A 91 16.43 -4.64 0.23
C PRO A 91 17.91 -4.65 0.60
N ILE A 92 18.77 -4.30 -0.36
CA ILE A 92 20.21 -4.19 -0.13
C ILE A 92 20.49 -2.86 0.56
N ASP A 93 21.31 -2.91 1.60
CA ASP A 93 21.90 -1.73 2.20
C ASP A 93 23.20 -1.39 1.46
N TRP A 94 23.05 -0.62 0.40
CA TRP A 94 24.18 -0.22 -0.43
C TRP A 94 25.21 0.62 0.33
N LYS A 95 24.76 1.46 1.27
CA LYS A 95 25.68 2.30 2.04
C LYS A 95 26.64 1.43 2.86
N THR A 96 26.10 0.54 3.66
CA THR A 96 26.91 -0.38 4.50
C THR A 96 27.67 -1.40 3.65
N THR A 97 27.10 -1.85 2.54
CA THR A 97 27.79 -2.76 1.61
C THR A 97 29.03 -2.11 0.98
N THR A 98 28.91 -0.85 0.56
CA THR A 98 30.04 -0.11 -0.02
C THR A 98 31.14 0.13 1.02
N GLN A 99 30.77 0.51 2.23
CA GLN A 99 31.72 0.66 3.34
C GLN A 99 32.45 -0.65 3.65
N LEU A 100 31.73 -1.79 3.66
CA LEU A 100 32.37 -3.10 3.83
C LEU A 100 33.39 -3.38 2.72
N TRP A 101 33.05 -3.08 1.46
CA TRP A 101 33.95 -3.33 0.34
C TRP A 101 35.16 -2.38 0.27
N GLU A 102 35.09 -1.21 0.92
CA GLU A 102 36.20 -0.29 1.07
C GLU A 102 37.18 -0.75 2.16
N THR A 103 36.67 -1.45 3.19
CA THR A 103 37.48 -1.92 4.33
C THR A 103 37.98 -3.35 4.17
N ASP A 104 37.29 -4.17 3.36
CA ASP A 104 37.57 -5.59 3.18
C ASP A 104 37.57 -5.97 1.68
N GLU A 105 38.77 -6.12 1.11
CA GLU A 105 38.96 -6.53 -0.28
C GLU A 105 38.42 -7.94 -0.58
N ASP A 106 38.47 -8.87 0.38
CA ASP A 106 37.96 -10.21 0.20
C ASP A 106 36.42 -10.22 0.16
N ALA A 107 35.77 -9.41 0.98
CA ALA A 107 34.33 -9.19 0.89
C ALA A 107 33.92 -8.59 -0.46
N ARG A 108 34.74 -7.67 -1.01
CA ARG A 108 34.53 -7.12 -2.35
C ARG A 108 34.71 -8.14 -3.45
N LYS A 109 35.79 -8.95 -3.42
CA LYS A 109 36.05 -10.04 -4.37
C LYS A 109 34.93 -11.10 -4.37
N LYS A 110 34.44 -11.45 -3.18
CA LYS A 110 33.34 -12.40 -2.97
C LYS A 110 31.98 -11.78 -3.22
N LYS A 111 31.86 -10.47 -3.50
CA LYS A 111 30.62 -9.71 -3.69
C LYS A 111 29.63 -9.90 -2.54
N LEU A 112 30.12 -9.86 -1.29
CA LEU A 112 29.24 -9.97 -0.11
C LEU A 112 28.34 -8.75 -0.02
N ILE A 113 27.06 -8.97 0.20
CA ILE A 113 26.03 -7.93 0.20
C ILE A 113 25.36 -7.89 1.56
N ILE A 114 25.33 -6.70 2.18
CA ILE A 114 24.57 -6.46 3.40
C ILE A 114 23.14 -6.10 3.04
N ARG A 115 22.17 -6.60 3.79
CA ARG A 115 20.75 -6.40 3.55
C ARG A 115 20.05 -5.83 4.79
N PHE A 116 19.05 -4.98 4.58
CA PHE A 116 18.19 -4.49 5.65
C PHE A 116 17.36 -5.62 6.25
N LEU A 117 17.51 -5.86 7.54
CA LEU A 117 16.78 -6.91 8.26
C LEU A 117 15.50 -6.43 8.97
N ASN A 118 15.20 -5.14 8.89
CA ASN A 118 14.06 -4.50 9.59
C ASN A 118 14.04 -4.81 11.09
N ASN A 119 15.19 -4.79 11.74
CA ASN A 119 15.29 -5.09 13.17
C ASN A 119 14.48 -4.14 14.04
N HIS A 120 14.39 -2.86 13.62
CA HIS A 120 13.58 -1.81 14.28
C HIS A 120 12.06 -2.10 14.28
N THR A 121 11.60 -3.04 13.48
CA THR A 121 10.21 -3.48 13.42
C THR A 121 10.06 -4.96 13.76
N SER A 122 10.99 -5.52 14.53
CA SER A 122 11.02 -6.95 14.87
C SER A 122 10.88 -7.86 13.64
N LYS A 123 11.48 -7.45 12.53
CA LYS A 123 11.46 -8.11 11.20
C LYS A 123 10.09 -8.09 10.51
N TYR A 124 9.15 -7.27 10.97
CA TYR A 124 7.88 -7.08 10.26
C TYR A 124 8.01 -6.08 9.12
N VAL A 125 7.29 -6.34 8.05
CA VAL A 125 7.06 -5.43 6.92
C VAL A 125 5.58 -5.13 6.86
N PHE A 126 5.24 -3.85 6.80
CA PHE A 126 3.87 -3.37 6.75
C PHE A 126 3.49 -2.98 5.33
N ARG A 127 2.29 -3.35 4.91
CA ARG A 127 1.76 -3.02 3.59
C ARG A 127 0.33 -2.52 3.68
N ILE A 128 0.09 -1.42 3.00
CA ILE A 128 -1.27 -0.92 2.77
C ILE A 128 -1.83 -1.70 1.60
N LEU A 129 -2.92 -2.41 1.83
CA LEU A 129 -3.55 -3.28 0.85
C LEU A 129 -4.99 -2.85 0.59
N MET A 130 -5.44 -3.11 -0.63
CA MET A 130 -6.84 -3.19 -0.98
C MET A 130 -7.16 -4.65 -1.27
N LEU A 131 -7.83 -5.30 -0.32
CA LEU A 131 -8.28 -6.66 -0.47
C LEU A 131 -9.53 -6.67 -1.35
N LYS A 132 -9.51 -7.45 -2.40
CA LYS A 132 -10.61 -7.51 -3.38
C LYS A 132 -11.75 -8.42 -2.94
N GLY A 133 -11.60 -9.08 -1.80
CA GLY A 133 -12.60 -9.98 -1.24
C GLY A 133 -13.03 -11.10 -2.20
N LYS A 134 -14.25 -11.57 -2.04
CA LYS A 134 -14.89 -12.55 -2.94
C LYS A 134 -15.55 -11.89 -4.15
N GLY A 135 -15.14 -10.66 -4.50
CA GLY A 135 -15.69 -9.95 -5.65
C GLY A 135 -15.39 -10.69 -6.96
N THR A 136 -16.41 -10.93 -7.74
CA THR A 136 -16.32 -11.42 -9.10
C THR A 136 -16.04 -10.23 -10.03
N TYR A 137 -14.77 -9.92 -10.25
CA TYR A 137 -14.37 -8.95 -11.28
C TYR A 137 -13.88 -9.73 -12.49
N LEU A 138 -14.34 -9.37 -13.67
CA LEU A 138 -13.90 -9.96 -14.93
C LEU A 138 -12.38 -9.89 -15.12
N ASN A 139 -11.74 -8.88 -14.55
CA ASN A 139 -10.30 -8.65 -14.67
C ASN A 139 -9.65 -8.27 -13.32
N LYS A 140 -9.50 -9.22 -12.41
CA LYS A 140 -8.82 -9.00 -11.11
C LYS A 140 -7.38 -8.45 -11.25
N LYS A 141 -6.71 -8.72 -12.37
CA LYS A 141 -5.33 -8.29 -12.64
C LYS A 141 -5.21 -6.79 -12.94
N PHE A 142 -6.24 -6.13 -13.46
CA PHE A 142 -6.19 -4.73 -13.87
C PHE A 142 -6.32 -3.74 -12.70
N PHE A 143 -6.93 -4.14 -11.60
CA PHE A 143 -7.14 -3.26 -10.46
C PHE A 143 -6.05 -3.45 -9.41
N ARG A 144 -4.88 -2.89 -9.68
CA ARG A 144 -3.80 -2.85 -8.70
C ARG A 144 -3.89 -1.53 -7.91
N TYR A 145 -4.25 -1.64 -6.64
CA TYR A 145 -4.21 -0.49 -5.75
C TYR A 145 -2.75 -0.07 -5.50
N LYS A 146 -2.48 1.20 -5.72
CA LYS A 146 -1.22 1.84 -5.36
C LYS A 146 -1.54 2.93 -4.33
N PRO A 147 -1.19 2.71 -3.05
CA PRO A 147 -1.48 3.70 -2.03
C PRO A 147 -0.77 5.02 -2.32
N PRO A 148 -1.40 6.17 -2.06
CA PRO A 148 -0.79 7.48 -2.19
C PRO A 148 0.50 7.59 -1.36
N ARG A 149 1.45 8.38 -1.83
CA ARG A 149 2.74 8.56 -1.14
C ARG A 149 2.58 9.17 0.26
N SER A 150 1.59 10.05 0.43
CA SER A 150 1.22 10.61 1.75
C SER A 150 0.84 9.51 2.74
N PHE A 151 -0.03 8.61 2.35
CA PHE A 151 -0.47 7.49 3.19
C PHE A 151 0.72 6.59 3.59
N GLN A 152 1.59 6.26 2.64
CA GLN A 152 2.80 5.46 2.93
C GLN A 152 3.75 6.17 3.91
N ARG A 153 3.92 7.50 3.76
CA ARG A 153 4.75 8.30 4.66
C ARG A 153 4.17 8.38 6.08
N THR A 154 2.86 8.56 6.20
CA THR A 154 2.19 8.58 7.50
C THR A 154 2.32 7.24 8.21
N LEU A 155 2.13 6.13 7.49
CA LEU A 155 2.37 4.79 8.03
C LEU A 155 3.83 4.61 8.47
N ALA A 156 4.80 5.02 7.63
CA ALA A 156 6.22 4.92 7.98
C ALA A 156 6.56 5.71 9.25
N LYS A 157 6.04 6.93 9.40
CA LYS A 157 6.20 7.73 10.63
C LYS A 157 5.61 7.01 11.84
N ARG A 158 4.41 6.43 11.69
CA ARG A 158 3.75 5.71 12.77
C ARG A 158 4.53 4.48 13.22
N ILE A 159 5.09 3.73 12.27
CA ILE A 159 5.89 2.52 12.55
C ILE A 159 7.22 2.87 13.25
N LEU A 160 7.78 4.04 12.97
CA LEU A 160 9.02 4.51 13.58
C LEU A 160 8.82 5.19 14.93
N ASP A 161 7.59 5.36 15.38
CA ASP A 161 7.27 5.95 16.67
C ASP A 161 7.71 4.99 17.81
N PRO A 162 8.70 5.38 18.64
CA PRO A 162 9.19 4.54 19.73
C PRO A 162 8.13 4.27 20.82
N ASN A 163 7.10 5.11 20.91
CA ASN A 163 5.99 4.94 21.86
C ASN A 163 4.93 3.97 21.33
N LEU A 164 5.08 3.44 20.13
CA LEU A 164 4.17 2.45 19.58
C LEU A 164 4.56 1.07 20.10
N GLU A 165 4.08 0.71 21.28
CA GLU A 165 4.49 -0.52 21.98
C GLU A 165 4.08 -1.80 21.24
N ASN A 166 3.02 -1.77 20.42
CA ASN A 166 2.56 -2.99 19.76
C ASN A 166 1.93 -2.72 18.39
N TYR A 167 2.44 -3.41 17.37
CA TYR A 167 1.78 -3.50 16.07
C TYR A 167 0.61 -4.49 16.07
N GLU A 168 0.01 -4.76 17.22
CA GLU A 168 -1.07 -5.75 17.38
C GLU A 168 -2.33 -5.34 16.65
N ALA A 169 -2.57 -4.04 16.53
CA ALA A 169 -3.68 -3.51 15.73
C ALA A 169 -3.67 -4.00 14.27
N TYR A 170 -2.50 -4.35 13.72
CA TYR A 170 -2.42 -4.82 12.34
C TYR A 170 -2.40 -6.33 12.28
N ARG A 171 -3.34 -6.89 11.53
CA ARG A 171 -3.42 -8.34 11.33
C ARG A 171 -2.21 -8.87 10.54
N GLN A 172 -1.77 -10.05 10.91
CA GLN A 172 -0.74 -10.77 10.18
C GLN A 172 -1.33 -11.35 8.89
N TYR A 173 -0.49 -11.35 7.83
CA TYR A 173 -0.86 -11.89 6.50
C TYR A 173 -0.40 -13.34 6.38
#